data_2416f2a1257c83ce98c7c1f52a398bbe
#
_entry.id   2416f2a1257c83ce98c7c1f52a398bbe
#
_cell.length_a   1.000
_cell.length_b   1.000
_cell.length_c   1.000
_cell.angle_alpha   90.00
_cell.angle_beta   90.00
_cell.angle_gamma   90.00
#
_symmetry.space_group_name_H-M   'P 1'
#
loop_
_entity.id
_entity.type
_entity.pdbx_description
1 polymer ?
#
loop_
_entity_poly.entity_id
_entity_poly.type
_entity_poly.pdbx_seq_one_letter_code
_entity_poly.pdbx_strand_id
1 'polypeptide(L)'
;MRVIQTALMLCVASTQLCNAAGLERRNIDTDFLFADGMVVDLGVGSVSPSFTATQGGGFAFESGKNVAPSFSITTGSFKSEISDKLDLGIWHTTSGNGVNIDYGSVTGPGMTGAMNSSMTAVTNSGRIKADVSLPSTLLAAKYQMNDNWSLIGGMKYVSVSGGQLMLPMDIDGRDPATGAINPNGDLLIDTTSVWNFGSTQGTGAVLGFAYERPDIALRVSIINEAKIDLSVPTTSGGGVAANSNSEASIGDATTLAFQTGIAENTLLFGSVRRSNWANNQITIQTLGGPATITDFVDGKNYTLGIGRKFSDKLSGSLSYYYSDGDGDGASELSPYGDTKTVSLGAKYSINDNTDVSFGLSESERGDATTGNFAAKLTGSSVTSFGVKLTHRY
;
A
#
# COMPACT_ATOMS: atom_id res chain seq x y z
N MET A 1 5.14 -33.67 15.24
CA MET A 1 5.42 -32.94 13.98
C MET A 1 4.43 -31.80 13.69
N ARG A 2 3.11 -31.88 14.00
CA ARG A 2 2.15 -30.75 13.88
C ARG A 2 2.60 -29.48 14.63
N VAL A 3 3.27 -29.61 15.76
CA VAL A 3 3.76 -28.47 16.59
C VAL A 3 4.80 -27.57 15.88
N ILE A 4 5.54 -28.12 14.89
CA ILE A 4 6.57 -27.37 14.16
C ILE A 4 5.95 -26.39 13.15
N GLN A 5 4.83 -26.74 12.51
CA GLN A 5 4.16 -25.90 11.53
C GLN A 5 3.59 -24.61 12.15
N THR A 6 2.90 -24.75 13.29
CA THR A 6 2.26 -23.60 13.96
C THR A 6 3.30 -22.62 14.52
N ALA A 7 4.46 -23.12 14.92
CA ALA A 7 5.50 -22.29 15.52
C ALA A 7 6.24 -21.36 14.54
N LEU A 8 6.39 -21.77 13.27
CA LEU A 8 7.16 -21.03 12.26
C LEU A 8 6.30 -20.11 11.36
N MET A 9 5.03 -20.43 11.14
CA MET A 9 4.14 -19.65 10.28
C MET A 9 3.95 -18.18 10.70
N LEU A 10 4.11 -17.86 11.96
CA LEU A 10 3.73 -16.57 12.54
C LEU A 10 4.80 -15.47 12.47
N CYS A 11 6.03 -15.78 12.12
CA CYS A 11 7.08 -14.77 11.96
C CYS A 11 6.97 -13.97 10.66
N VAL A 12 6.27 -14.47 9.65
CA VAL A 12 6.25 -13.87 8.29
C VAL A 12 5.23 -12.75 8.16
N ALA A 13 4.09 -12.87 8.82
CA ALA A 13 2.96 -11.95 8.62
C ALA A 13 3.18 -10.53 9.17
N SER A 14 4.16 -10.33 10.06
CA SER A 14 4.39 -9.01 10.68
C SER A 14 5.30 -8.06 9.90
N THR A 15 5.98 -8.54 8.87
CA THR A 15 7.07 -7.78 8.21
C THR A 15 6.74 -7.24 6.81
N GLN A 16 5.59 -7.59 6.24
CA GLN A 16 5.19 -7.06 4.91
C GLN A 16 4.48 -5.70 5.05
N LEU A 17 5.19 -4.69 5.53
CA LEU A 17 4.62 -3.38 5.82
C LEU A 17 4.81 -2.35 4.70
N CYS A 18 5.46 -2.69 3.60
CA CYS A 18 5.69 -1.75 2.50
C CYS A 18 5.69 -2.48 1.16
N ASN A 19 4.59 -2.46 0.46
CA ASN A 19 4.51 -2.89 -0.93
C ASN A 19 4.64 -1.68 -1.86
N ALA A 20 5.14 -1.92 -3.06
CA ALA A 20 5.59 -0.89 -3.97
C ALA A 20 4.87 -0.98 -5.31
N ALA A 21 3.54 -0.84 -5.33
CA ALA A 21 2.82 -0.64 -6.57
C ALA A 21 1.54 0.16 -6.33
N GLY A 22 1.33 1.21 -7.08
CA GLY A 22 0.15 2.05 -7.00
C GLY A 22 -0.12 2.55 -5.57
N LEU A 23 -1.33 2.33 -5.08
CA LEU A 23 -1.73 2.68 -3.72
C LEU A 23 -1.57 1.55 -2.70
N GLU A 24 -0.99 0.40 -3.08
CA GLU A 24 -0.91 -0.76 -2.21
C GLU A 24 0.09 -0.53 -1.06
N ARG A 25 -0.35 -0.68 0.18
CA ARG A 25 0.49 -0.57 1.38
C ARG A 25 0.65 -1.91 2.08
N ARG A 26 -0.36 -2.76 2.01
CA ARG A 26 -0.36 -4.09 2.62
C ARG A 26 -1.26 -5.04 1.85
N ASN A 27 -0.74 -6.22 1.52
CA ASN A 27 -1.52 -7.30 0.94
C ASN A 27 -2.52 -7.86 1.95
N ILE A 28 -3.59 -8.49 1.47
CA ILE A 28 -4.41 -9.33 2.34
C ILE A 28 -3.56 -10.46 2.92
N ASP A 29 -3.86 -10.81 4.15
CA ASP A 29 -3.29 -11.96 4.81
C ASP A 29 -4.34 -13.07 4.82
N THR A 30 -4.03 -14.21 4.23
CA THR A 30 -4.87 -15.43 4.26
C THR A 30 -4.24 -16.53 5.10
N ASP A 31 -3.04 -16.32 5.62
CA ASP A 31 -2.28 -17.32 6.38
C ASP A 31 -2.96 -17.68 7.70
N PHE A 32 -3.72 -16.73 8.29
CA PHE A 32 -4.48 -16.99 9.50
C PHE A 32 -5.53 -18.12 9.36
N LEU A 33 -6.03 -18.38 8.13
CA LEU A 33 -6.97 -19.46 7.86
C LEU A 33 -6.36 -20.86 8.00
N PHE A 34 -5.05 -20.96 8.03
CA PHE A 34 -4.31 -22.22 8.18
C PHE A 34 -3.84 -22.49 9.62
N ALA A 35 -4.16 -21.60 10.55
CA ALA A 35 -3.89 -21.84 11.96
C ALA A 35 -4.80 -22.94 12.51
N ASP A 36 -4.30 -23.74 13.45
CA ASP A 36 -5.10 -24.75 14.13
C ASP A 36 -6.03 -24.12 15.17
N GLY A 37 -7.24 -24.62 15.31
CA GLY A 37 -8.20 -24.21 16.33
C GLY A 37 -8.79 -22.81 16.12
N MET A 38 -9.25 -22.22 17.20
CA MET A 38 -9.72 -20.83 17.22
C MET A 38 -8.58 -19.90 17.58
N VAL A 39 -8.32 -18.88 16.76
CA VAL A 39 -7.17 -17.98 16.87
C VAL A 39 -7.59 -16.52 16.72
N VAL A 40 -7.03 -15.67 17.57
CA VAL A 40 -7.09 -14.21 17.49
C VAL A 40 -5.69 -13.64 17.34
N ASP A 41 -5.50 -12.77 16.36
CA ASP A 41 -4.31 -11.94 16.21
C ASP A 41 -4.65 -10.46 16.37
N LEU A 42 -3.79 -9.72 17.06
CA LEU A 42 -3.82 -8.27 17.15
C LEU A 42 -2.43 -7.71 16.92
N GLY A 43 -2.28 -6.82 15.97
CA GLY A 43 -0.99 -6.25 15.60
C GLY A 43 -1.02 -4.73 15.47
N VAL A 44 0.09 -4.12 15.83
CA VAL A 44 0.35 -2.69 15.62
C VAL A 44 1.72 -2.52 14.99
N GLY A 45 1.85 -1.54 14.11
CA GLY A 45 3.13 -1.23 13.46
C GLY A 45 3.27 0.25 13.18
N SER A 46 4.50 0.66 13.00
CA SER A 46 4.91 2.00 12.57
C SER A 46 5.74 1.90 11.31
N VAL A 47 5.48 2.79 10.38
CA VAL A 47 6.20 2.94 9.11
C VAL A 47 6.75 4.35 9.05
N SER A 48 8.06 4.47 8.86
CA SER A 48 8.78 5.73 8.86
C SER A 48 9.57 5.88 7.55
N PRO A 49 8.94 6.46 6.51
CA PRO A 49 9.63 6.78 5.26
C PRO A 49 10.58 7.96 5.43
N SER A 50 11.61 7.99 4.60
CA SER A 50 12.55 9.10 4.46
C SER A 50 12.75 9.40 2.97
N PHE A 51 11.93 10.29 2.44
CA PHE A 51 11.91 10.67 1.02
C PHE A 51 12.12 12.19 0.90
N THR A 52 13.08 12.60 0.13
CA THR A 52 13.35 14.04 -0.11
C THR A 52 13.26 14.29 -1.61
N ALA A 53 12.37 15.22 -2.00
CA ALA A 53 12.28 15.69 -3.37
C ALA A 53 13.27 16.82 -3.62
N THR A 54 13.94 16.76 -4.77
CA THR A 54 14.83 17.81 -5.24
C THR A 54 14.36 18.38 -6.56
N GLN A 55 14.93 19.50 -6.99
CA GLN A 55 14.59 20.20 -8.23
C GLN A 55 14.59 19.29 -9.45
N GLY A 56 13.58 19.48 -10.31
CA GLY A 56 13.50 18.86 -11.61
C GLY A 56 12.58 19.64 -12.55
N GLY A 57 12.81 19.60 -13.87
CA GLY A 57 11.92 20.21 -14.88
C GLY A 57 11.65 21.72 -14.74
N GLY A 58 12.46 22.45 -13.97
CA GLY A 58 12.22 23.85 -13.65
C GLY A 58 11.39 24.08 -12.38
N PHE A 59 10.87 23.01 -11.74
CA PHE A 59 10.16 23.09 -10.45
C PHE A 59 11.13 22.99 -9.28
N ALA A 60 10.87 23.78 -8.23
CA ALA A 60 11.57 23.74 -6.95
C ALA A 60 10.62 23.30 -5.84
N PHE A 61 11.06 22.38 -5.01
CA PHE A 61 10.33 21.81 -3.89
C PHE A 61 10.88 22.35 -2.56
N GLU A 62 10.09 22.24 -1.49
CA GLU A 62 10.50 22.65 -0.15
C GLU A 62 11.76 21.88 0.29
N SER A 63 12.84 22.58 0.50
CA SER A 63 14.15 21.99 0.78
C SER A 63 14.17 21.22 2.09
N GLY A 64 14.70 19.99 2.07
CA GLY A 64 14.87 19.15 3.25
C GLY A 64 13.58 18.56 3.83
N LYS A 65 12.43 18.77 3.18
CA LYS A 65 11.17 18.19 3.62
C LYS A 65 11.11 16.72 3.29
N ASN A 66 10.73 15.91 4.30
CA ASN A 66 10.32 14.52 4.05
C ASN A 66 8.92 14.51 3.42
N VAL A 67 8.83 14.09 2.16
CA VAL A 67 7.58 14.11 1.38
C VAL A 67 6.63 12.97 1.73
N ALA A 68 7.09 11.95 2.45
CA ALA A 68 6.26 10.82 2.88
C ALA A 68 6.19 10.78 4.42
N PRO A 69 5.14 11.33 5.04
CA PRO A 69 4.97 11.31 6.49
C PRO A 69 4.88 9.89 7.05
N SER A 70 5.37 9.71 8.28
CA SER A 70 5.24 8.45 9.01
C SER A 70 3.77 8.14 9.33
N PHE A 71 3.41 6.87 9.38
CA PHE A 71 2.07 6.42 9.72
C PHE A 71 2.09 5.13 10.54
N SER A 72 0.97 4.85 11.20
CA SER A 72 0.76 3.64 11.98
C SER A 72 -0.21 2.69 11.28
N ILE A 73 -0.02 1.40 11.49
CA ILE A 73 -0.90 0.33 10.99
C ILE A 73 -1.39 -0.47 12.17
N THR A 74 -2.69 -0.73 12.21
CA THR A 74 -3.30 -1.71 13.11
C THR A 74 -3.85 -2.86 12.29
N THR A 75 -3.65 -4.08 12.74
CA THR A 75 -4.17 -5.30 12.12
C THR A 75 -4.86 -6.15 13.15
N GLY A 76 -5.85 -6.91 12.70
CA GLY A 76 -6.49 -7.93 13.53
C GLY A 76 -6.97 -9.08 12.67
N SER A 77 -6.96 -10.28 13.20
CA SER A 77 -7.63 -11.42 12.59
C SER A 77 -8.30 -12.30 13.65
N PHE A 78 -9.34 -12.95 13.23
CA PHE A 78 -10.03 -13.99 13.99
C PHE A 78 -10.34 -15.15 13.06
N LYS A 79 -10.05 -16.37 13.49
CA LYS A 79 -10.37 -17.60 12.78
C LYS A 79 -11.00 -18.59 13.75
N SER A 80 -12.03 -19.29 13.28
CA SER A 80 -12.66 -20.39 14.00
C SER A 80 -12.92 -21.58 13.08
N GLU A 81 -12.71 -22.77 13.59
CA GLU A 81 -13.14 -24.01 12.97
C GLU A 81 -14.64 -24.19 13.21
N ILE A 82 -15.41 -24.21 12.13
CA ILE A 82 -16.86 -24.40 12.17
C ILE A 82 -17.22 -25.90 12.09
N SER A 83 -16.39 -26.64 11.38
CA SER A 83 -16.45 -28.10 11.29
C SER A 83 -15.07 -28.64 10.90
N ASP A 84 -14.93 -29.97 10.90
CA ASP A 84 -13.69 -30.67 10.48
C ASP A 84 -13.20 -30.27 9.07
N LYS A 85 -14.06 -29.65 8.27
CA LYS A 85 -13.74 -29.26 6.88
C LYS A 85 -13.88 -27.78 6.60
N LEU A 86 -14.41 -26.99 7.52
CA LEU A 86 -14.73 -25.58 7.26
C LEU A 86 -14.18 -24.67 8.35
N ASP A 87 -13.27 -23.82 7.95
CA ASP A 87 -12.79 -22.69 8.72
C ASP A 87 -13.41 -21.38 8.22
N LEU A 88 -13.80 -20.52 9.13
CA LEU A 88 -14.23 -19.15 8.82
C LEU A 88 -13.32 -18.16 9.54
N GLY A 89 -13.11 -17.03 8.89
CA GLY A 89 -12.34 -15.98 9.54
C GLY A 89 -12.51 -14.61 8.94
N ILE A 90 -12.06 -13.65 9.72
CA ILE A 90 -12.01 -12.24 9.36
C ILE A 90 -10.59 -11.73 9.58
N TRP A 91 -10.10 -10.95 8.67
CA TRP A 91 -8.87 -10.18 8.81
C TRP A 91 -9.15 -8.71 8.50
N HIS A 92 -8.51 -7.80 9.22
CA HIS A 92 -8.66 -6.36 9.06
C HIS A 92 -7.32 -5.64 9.16
N THR A 93 -7.17 -4.56 8.39
CA THR A 93 -6.07 -3.61 8.54
C THR A 93 -6.56 -2.17 8.33
N THR A 94 -6.05 -1.25 9.13
CA THR A 94 -6.34 0.18 8.98
C THR A 94 -5.64 0.82 7.79
N SER A 95 -4.66 0.15 7.17
CA SER A 95 -3.89 0.67 6.04
C SER A 95 -3.56 -0.45 5.05
N GLY A 96 -4.59 -0.94 4.35
CA GLY A 96 -4.43 -1.89 3.24
C GLY A 96 -3.91 -1.22 1.99
N ASN A 97 -4.49 -0.07 1.66
CA ASN A 97 -4.09 0.81 0.56
C ASN A 97 -4.09 2.26 1.03
N GLY A 98 -3.61 3.17 0.20
CA GLY A 98 -3.67 4.60 0.48
C GLY A 98 -2.45 5.37 0.04
N VAL A 99 -2.53 6.68 0.15
CA VAL A 99 -1.45 7.62 -0.12
C VAL A 99 -1.33 8.59 1.06
N ASN A 100 -0.10 8.92 1.41
CA ASN A 100 0.20 10.02 2.33
C ASN A 100 1.51 10.66 1.85
N ILE A 101 1.37 11.72 1.04
CA ILE A 101 2.45 12.44 0.39
C ILE A 101 2.22 13.94 0.58
N ASP A 102 3.27 14.66 0.90
CA ASP A 102 3.25 16.12 1.04
C ASP A 102 4.60 16.71 0.61
N TYR A 103 4.69 17.19 -0.61
CA TYR A 103 5.89 17.83 -1.14
C TYR A 103 6.13 19.23 -0.58
N GLY A 104 5.19 19.77 0.22
CA GLY A 104 5.25 21.13 0.71
C GLY A 104 4.97 22.16 -0.37
N SER A 105 5.64 23.29 -0.28
CA SER A 105 5.54 24.36 -1.27
C SER A 105 6.29 23.97 -2.54
N VAL A 106 5.64 24.14 -3.68
CA VAL A 106 6.20 23.90 -5.01
C VAL A 106 6.17 25.22 -5.77
N THR A 107 7.30 25.61 -6.36
CA THR A 107 7.42 26.78 -7.24
C THR A 107 8.02 26.36 -8.57
N GLY A 108 7.62 26.98 -9.65
CA GLY A 108 8.11 26.58 -10.98
C GLY A 108 7.71 27.53 -12.10
N PRO A 109 7.95 27.14 -13.36
CA PRO A 109 7.56 27.92 -14.53
C PRO A 109 6.06 28.20 -14.48
N GLY A 110 5.68 29.47 -14.65
CA GLY A 110 4.30 29.93 -14.54
C GLY A 110 3.79 30.16 -13.12
N MET A 111 4.46 29.65 -12.09
CA MET A 111 4.15 29.93 -10.68
C MET A 111 4.80 31.23 -10.17
N THR A 112 5.82 31.73 -10.86
CA THR A 112 6.53 32.95 -10.51
C THR A 112 6.25 33.96 -11.59
N GLY A 113 5.53 35.05 -11.27
CA GLY A 113 5.50 36.21 -12.13
C GLY A 113 4.17 36.69 -12.63
N ALA A 114 3.04 36.21 -12.10
CA ALA A 114 1.81 36.98 -12.26
C ALA A 114 2.00 38.34 -11.60
N MET A 115 2.16 39.38 -12.39
CA MET A 115 2.09 40.73 -11.90
C MET A 115 0.61 41.08 -11.71
N ASN A 116 0.23 41.44 -10.48
CA ASN A 116 -1.08 42.04 -10.27
C ASN A 116 -1.17 43.36 -11.02
N SER A 117 -2.34 43.95 -11.13
CA SER A 117 -2.57 45.25 -11.75
C SER A 117 -1.74 46.39 -11.16
N SER A 118 -0.98 46.15 -10.10
CA SER A 118 -0.04 47.10 -9.43
C SER A 118 1.43 46.78 -9.70
N MET A 119 1.76 45.89 -10.67
CA MET A 119 3.11 45.46 -11.01
C MET A 119 3.91 44.86 -9.85
N THR A 120 3.24 44.22 -8.90
CA THR A 120 3.89 43.50 -7.81
C THR A 120 3.97 42.04 -8.20
N ALA A 121 5.19 41.48 -8.21
CA ALA A 121 5.38 40.05 -8.48
C ALA A 121 4.66 39.23 -7.41
N VAL A 122 3.65 38.47 -7.80
CA VAL A 122 2.99 37.51 -6.93
C VAL A 122 3.72 36.18 -7.09
N THR A 123 4.44 35.79 -6.07
CA THR A 123 5.01 34.43 -5.99
C THR A 123 3.88 33.47 -5.60
N ASN A 124 3.21 32.89 -6.56
CA ASN A 124 2.26 31.81 -6.29
C ASN A 124 3.04 30.53 -6.04
N SER A 125 3.05 30.06 -4.80
CA SER A 125 3.53 28.73 -4.46
C SER A 125 2.33 27.76 -4.49
N GLY A 126 2.41 26.74 -5.30
CA GLY A 126 1.46 25.63 -5.27
C GLY A 126 1.83 24.64 -4.16
N ARG A 127 0.96 23.70 -3.90
CA ARG A 127 1.21 22.57 -2.99
C ARG A 127 0.77 21.25 -3.64
N ILE A 128 1.65 20.25 -3.54
CA ILE A 128 1.31 18.87 -3.91
C ILE A 128 1.18 18.10 -2.60
N LYS A 129 -0.04 17.64 -2.32
CA LYS A 129 -0.34 16.83 -1.15
C LYS A 129 -1.44 15.83 -1.47
N ALA A 130 -1.30 14.61 -1.02
CA ALA A 130 -2.39 13.63 -0.99
C ALA A 130 -2.37 12.89 0.34
N ASP A 131 -3.54 12.78 0.96
CA ASP A 131 -3.72 12.08 2.23
C ASP A 131 -5.05 11.32 2.17
N VAL A 132 -4.97 10.03 1.86
CA VAL A 132 -6.12 9.13 1.77
C VAL A 132 -5.72 7.78 2.33
N SER A 133 -6.49 7.28 3.29
CA SER A 133 -6.34 5.94 3.83
C SER A 133 -7.49 5.05 3.42
N LEU A 134 -7.16 3.83 3.00
CA LEU A 134 -8.12 2.81 2.58
C LEU A 134 -7.98 1.56 3.46
N PRO A 135 -8.65 1.53 4.62
CA PRO A 135 -8.79 0.32 5.42
C PRO A 135 -9.34 -0.84 4.60
N SER A 136 -8.86 -2.03 4.89
CA SER A 136 -9.30 -3.25 4.20
C SER A 136 -9.73 -4.31 5.20
N THR A 137 -10.82 -5.00 4.88
CA THR A 137 -11.33 -6.15 5.65
C THR A 137 -11.53 -7.32 4.71
N LEU A 138 -11.05 -8.50 5.07
CA LEU A 138 -11.28 -9.76 4.37
C LEU A 138 -12.19 -10.63 5.24
N LEU A 139 -13.32 -11.06 4.69
CA LEU A 139 -14.12 -12.16 5.20
C LEU A 139 -13.84 -13.37 4.33
N ALA A 140 -13.37 -14.47 4.90
CA ALA A 140 -12.98 -15.63 4.13
C ALA A 140 -13.31 -16.95 4.83
N ALA A 141 -13.51 -17.97 3.99
CA ALA A 141 -13.66 -19.35 4.38
C ALA A 141 -12.56 -20.19 3.75
N LYS A 142 -12.07 -21.21 4.46
CA LYS A 142 -11.26 -22.29 3.92
C LYS A 142 -12.04 -23.58 4.03
N TYR A 143 -12.27 -24.26 2.90
CA TYR A 143 -12.93 -25.55 2.83
C TYR A 143 -11.92 -26.64 2.51
N GLN A 144 -11.74 -27.58 3.43
CA GLN A 144 -10.87 -28.75 3.29
C GLN A 144 -11.54 -29.80 2.40
N MET A 145 -11.10 -29.91 1.14
CA MET A 145 -11.65 -30.90 0.19
C MET A 145 -11.21 -32.31 0.53
N ASN A 146 -9.96 -32.48 0.92
CA ASN A 146 -9.34 -33.71 1.42
C ASN A 146 -8.10 -33.38 2.26
N ASP A 147 -7.33 -34.39 2.67
CA ASP A 147 -6.17 -34.23 3.59
C ASP A 147 -5.10 -33.25 3.10
N ASN A 148 -5.06 -32.98 1.79
CA ASN A 148 -4.00 -32.15 1.20
C ASN A 148 -4.52 -30.90 0.50
N TRP A 149 -5.77 -30.83 0.06
CA TRP A 149 -6.29 -29.76 -0.76
C TRP A 149 -7.37 -28.95 -0.06
N SER A 150 -7.23 -27.65 -0.12
CA SER A 150 -8.20 -26.68 0.38
C SER A 150 -8.62 -25.69 -0.69
N LEU A 151 -9.89 -25.30 -0.66
CA LEU A 151 -10.45 -24.19 -1.41
C LEU A 151 -10.61 -23.00 -0.46
N ILE A 152 -10.24 -21.80 -0.93
CA ILE A 152 -10.40 -20.55 -0.20
C ILE A 152 -11.37 -19.67 -0.98
N GLY A 153 -12.37 -19.14 -0.30
CA GLY A 153 -13.34 -18.20 -0.87
C GLY A 153 -13.62 -17.07 0.10
N GLY A 154 -13.74 -15.84 -0.40
CA GLY A 154 -13.99 -14.72 0.47
C GLY A 154 -14.38 -13.45 -0.27
N MET A 155 -14.56 -12.40 0.51
CA MET A 155 -14.87 -11.05 0.05
C MET A 155 -13.94 -10.05 0.75
N LYS A 156 -13.23 -9.28 -0.04
CA LYS A 156 -12.45 -8.11 0.41
C LYS A 156 -13.35 -6.88 0.34
N TYR A 157 -13.43 -6.18 1.43
CA TYR A 157 -14.12 -4.90 1.59
C TYR A 157 -13.06 -3.81 1.79
N VAL A 158 -13.18 -2.72 1.03
CA VAL A 158 -12.31 -1.55 1.16
C VAL A 158 -13.20 -0.33 1.39
N SER A 159 -12.82 0.53 2.32
CA SER A 159 -13.53 1.78 2.60
C SER A 159 -12.60 2.98 2.46
N VAL A 160 -13.18 4.10 2.02
CA VAL A 160 -12.59 5.44 2.09
C VAL A 160 -13.41 6.21 3.13
N SER A 161 -12.78 6.75 4.14
CA SER A 161 -13.47 7.52 5.21
C SER A 161 -13.29 9.03 5.05
N GLY A 162 -12.74 9.46 3.94
CA GLY A 162 -12.38 10.84 3.63
C GLY A 162 -10.93 10.94 3.20
N GLY A 163 -10.49 12.16 2.95
CA GLY A 163 -9.12 12.46 2.54
C GLY A 163 -9.05 13.74 1.72
N GLN A 164 -7.86 14.08 1.30
CA GLN A 164 -7.61 15.32 0.56
C GLN A 164 -6.53 15.11 -0.51
N LEU A 165 -6.75 15.74 -1.66
CA LEU A 165 -5.74 15.94 -2.69
C LEU A 165 -5.58 17.45 -2.92
N MET A 166 -4.35 17.91 -2.99
CA MET A 166 -3.97 19.25 -3.39
C MET A 166 -3.02 19.17 -4.58
N LEU A 167 -3.34 19.86 -5.64
CA LEU A 167 -2.46 19.98 -6.80
C LEU A 167 -2.39 21.43 -7.26
N PRO A 168 -1.21 21.91 -7.68
CA PRO A 168 -1.08 23.16 -8.41
C PRO A 168 -1.72 22.96 -9.79
N MET A 169 -2.60 23.88 -10.20
CA MET A 169 -3.28 23.80 -11.50
C MET A 169 -3.47 25.19 -12.10
N ASP A 170 -3.41 25.24 -13.43
CA ASP A 170 -4.03 26.30 -14.20
C ASP A 170 -5.54 26.01 -14.29
N ILE A 171 -6.38 26.94 -13.82
CA ILE A 171 -7.82 26.72 -13.71
C ILE A 171 -8.64 27.37 -14.82
N ASP A 172 -8.10 28.32 -15.55
CA ASP A 172 -8.89 29.08 -16.51
C ASP A 172 -8.29 29.22 -17.92
N GLY A 173 -7.07 28.71 -18.13
CA GLY A 173 -6.36 28.82 -19.42
C GLY A 173 -6.09 30.26 -19.82
N ARG A 174 -6.08 31.18 -18.85
CA ARG A 174 -5.82 32.59 -19.07
C ARG A 174 -4.47 32.97 -18.49
N ASP A 175 -3.78 33.83 -19.22
CA ASP A 175 -2.60 34.50 -18.70
C ASP A 175 -3.01 35.40 -17.51
N PRO A 176 -2.56 35.12 -16.28
CA PRO A 176 -2.95 35.88 -15.10
C PRO A 176 -2.46 37.35 -15.14
N ALA A 177 -1.45 37.64 -15.95
CA ALA A 177 -0.94 39.02 -16.10
C ALA A 177 -1.77 39.85 -17.08
N THR A 178 -2.32 39.24 -18.12
CA THR A 178 -3.05 39.93 -19.20
C THR A 178 -4.53 39.59 -19.24
N GLY A 179 -4.98 38.53 -18.60
CA GLY A 179 -6.34 38.02 -18.67
C GLY A 179 -6.72 37.44 -20.05
N ALA A 180 -5.78 37.38 -20.98
CA ALA A 180 -6.01 36.86 -22.31
C ALA A 180 -6.07 35.30 -22.28
N ILE A 181 -7.00 34.73 -23.06
CA ILE A 181 -7.05 33.27 -23.27
C ILE A 181 -5.77 32.89 -24.04
N ASN A 182 -4.97 32.01 -23.50
CA ASN A 182 -3.81 31.47 -24.19
C ASN A 182 -4.22 30.29 -25.06
N PRO A 183 -4.30 30.42 -26.38
CA PRO A 183 -4.72 29.35 -27.27
C PRO A 183 -3.74 28.18 -27.36
N ASN A 184 -2.55 28.33 -26.79
CA ASN A 184 -1.53 27.28 -26.75
C ASN A 184 -1.44 26.56 -25.41
N GLY A 185 -2.38 26.87 -24.46
CA GLY A 185 -2.39 26.29 -23.14
C GLY A 185 -1.09 26.58 -22.40
N ASP A 186 -0.89 27.82 -21.95
CA ASP A 186 0.23 28.03 -21.05
C ASP A 186 -0.10 27.35 -19.72
N LEU A 187 0.90 26.70 -19.18
CA LEU A 187 0.84 25.99 -17.90
C LEU A 187 1.08 26.96 -16.75
N LEU A 188 0.47 28.17 -16.80
CA LEU A 188 0.58 29.12 -15.69
C LEU A 188 -0.29 28.63 -14.54
N ILE A 189 0.34 28.14 -13.50
CA ILE A 189 -0.37 27.63 -12.33
C ILE A 189 -0.84 28.80 -11.48
N ASP A 190 -2.14 29.05 -11.47
CA ASP A 190 -2.76 30.19 -10.79
C ASP A 190 -2.99 29.94 -9.32
N THR A 191 -3.22 28.67 -8.94
CA THR A 191 -3.63 28.34 -7.57
C THR A 191 -3.38 26.88 -7.23
N THR A 192 -3.53 26.56 -5.96
CA THR A 192 -3.65 25.18 -5.49
C THR A 192 -5.13 24.79 -5.45
N SER A 193 -5.52 23.88 -6.30
CA SER A 193 -6.86 23.28 -6.26
C SER A 193 -6.90 22.18 -5.20
N VAL A 194 -8.03 22.09 -4.52
CA VAL A 194 -8.22 21.17 -3.39
C VAL A 194 -9.44 20.29 -3.69
N TRP A 195 -9.25 18.98 -3.65
CA TRP A 195 -10.32 17.97 -3.69
C TRP A 195 -10.43 17.34 -2.31
N ASN A 196 -11.61 17.46 -1.70
CA ASN A 196 -11.93 16.80 -0.45
C ASN A 196 -12.79 15.59 -0.76
N PHE A 197 -12.27 14.42 -0.43
CA PHE A 197 -12.92 13.14 -0.67
C PHE A 197 -13.89 12.82 0.46
N GLY A 198 -15.10 12.42 0.09
CA GLY A 198 -16.12 11.90 1.00
C GLY A 198 -15.92 10.40 1.26
N SER A 199 -16.88 9.83 1.99
CA SER A 199 -16.86 8.40 2.30
C SER A 199 -17.44 7.58 1.16
N THR A 200 -16.79 6.47 0.84
CA THR A 200 -17.27 5.43 -0.08
C THR A 200 -16.73 4.07 0.31
N GLN A 201 -17.21 3.04 -0.34
CA GLN A 201 -16.80 1.65 -0.10
C GLN A 201 -16.92 0.82 -1.36
N GLY A 202 -16.12 -0.23 -1.43
CA GLY A 202 -16.16 -1.20 -2.51
C GLY A 202 -15.84 -2.60 -2.03
N THR A 203 -16.24 -3.59 -2.81
CA THR A 203 -16.00 -5.00 -2.50
C THR A 203 -15.49 -5.76 -3.71
N GLY A 204 -14.64 -6.76 -3.48
CA GLY A 204 -14.12 -7.66 -4.49
C GLY A 204 -14.04 -9.09 -3.97
N ALA A 205 -14.27 -10.04 -4.85
CA ALA A 205 -14.15 -11.46 -4.51
C ALA A 205 -12.68 -11.84 -4.28
N VAL A 206 -12.46 -12.80 -3.39
CA VAL A 206 -11.17 -13.46 -3.18
C VAL A 206 -11.39 -14.96 -3.35
N LEU A 207 -10.60 -15.57 -4.24
CA LEU A 207 -10.66 -17.00 -4.51
C LEU A 207 -9.24 -17.58 -4.46
N GLY A 208 -9.13 -18.81 -3.95
CA GLY A 208 -7.83 -19.46 -3.88
C GLY A 208 -7.88 -20.96 -3.69
N PHE A 209 -6.72 -21.56 -3.90
CA PHE A 209 -6.47 -22.97 -3.64
C PHE A 209 -5.20 -23.09 -2.80
N ALA A 210 -5.17 -24.12 -1.95
CA ALA A 210 -3.96 -24.49 -1.24
C ALA A 210 -3.75 -26.01 -1.30
N TYR A 211 -2.47 -26.38 -1.39
CA TYR A 211 -1.99 -27.74 -1.24
C TYR A 211 -1.06 -27.82 -0.03
N GLU A 212 -1.32 -28.77 0.86
CA GLU A 212 -0.57 -28.94 2.11
C GLU A 212 -0.03 -30.37 2.25
N ARG A 213 1.19 -30.48 2.69
CA ARG A 213 1.86 -31.71 3.14
C ARG A 213 2.43 -31.47 4.53
N PRO A 214 1.64 -31.77 5.59
CA PRO A 214 2.04 -31.48 6.98
C PRO A 214 3.30 -32.20 7.42
N ASP A 215 3.58 -33.38 6.85
CA ASP A 215 4.76 -34.21 7.17
C ASP A 215 6.11 -33.51 6.86
N ILE A 216 6.13 -32.64 5.86
CA ILE A 216 7.30 -31.86 5.46
C ILE A 216 7.10 -30.34 5.60
N ALA A 217 6.05 -29.92 6.31
CA ALA A 217 5.65 -28.53 6.47
C ALA A 217 5.44 -27.79 5.12
N LEU A 218 5.11 -28.52 4.06
CA LEU A 218 4.85 -27.93 2.74
C LEU A 218 3.45 -27.33 2.70
N ARG A 219 3.35 -26.08 2.28
CA ARG A 219 2.12 -25.48 1.78
C ARG A 219 2.44 -24.66 0.53
N VAL A 220 1.62 -24.81 -0.49
CA VAL A 220 1.61 -23.98 -1.69
C VAL A 220 0.20 -23.45 -1.84
N SER A 221 0.05 -22.13 -2.01
CA SER A 221 -1.26 -21.51 -2.20
C SER A 221 -1.23 -20.53 -3.36
N ILE A 222 -2.34 -20.43 -4.07
CA ILE A 222 -2.59 -19.40 -5.06
C ILE A 222 -3.87 -18.66 -4.64
N ILE A 223 -3.78 -17.34 -4.52
CA ILE A 223 -4.89 -16.46 -4.15
C ILE A 223 -5.07 -15.42 -5.24
N ASN A 224 -6.29 -15.27 -5.72
CA ASN A 224 -6.70 -14.23 -6.65
C ASN A 224 -7.66 -13.26 -5.94
N GLU A 225 -7.39 -11.98 -6.07
CA GLU A 225 -8.19 -10.85 -5.60
C GLU A 225 -8.81 -10.16 -6.82
N ALA A 226 -10.13 -10.03 -6.85
CA ALA A 226 -10.80 -9.29 -7.91
C ALA A 226 -10.61 -7.77 -7.72
N LYS A 227 -10.65 -7.04 -8.84
CA LYS A 227 -10.67 -5.58 -8.87
C LYS A 227 -11.81 -5.02 -8.01
N ILE A 228 -11.56 -3.87 -7.37
CA ILE A 228 -12.56 -3.12 -6.59
C ILE A 228 -12.63 -1.72 -7.16
N ASP A 229 -13.76 -1.34 -7.73
CA ASP A 229 -14.02 0.02 -8.21
C ASP A 229 -14.57 0.89 -7.07
N LEU A 230 -14.13 2.14 -7.02
CA LEU A 230 -14.49 3.15 -6.02
C LEU A 230 -14.90 4.43 -6.73
N SER A 231 -16.15 4.85 -6.53
CA SER A 231 -16.64 6.17 -6.93
C SER A 231 -16.72 7.02 -5.67
N VAL A 232 -15.85 8.01 -5.54
CA VAL A 232 -15.62 8.77 -4.32
C VAL A 232 -16.29 10.12 -4.43
N PRO A 233 -17.35 10.41 -3.65
CA PRO A 233 -17.96 11.74 -3.62
C PRO A 233 -16.90 12.80 -3.31
N THR A 234 -16.80 13.81 -4.13
CA THR A 234 -15.72 14.79 -4.07
C THR A 234 -16.30 16.20 -4.07
N THR A 235 -15.90 16.98 -3.07
CA THR A 235 -16.15 18.42 -3.03
C THR A 235 -14.84 19.16 -3.24
N SER A 236 -14.88 20.27 -3.93
CA SER A 236 -13.66 21.01 -4.26
C SER A 236 -13.77 22.48 -3.93
N GLY A 237 -12.62 23.07 -3.58
CA GLY A 237 -12.39 24.50 -3.50
C GLY A 237 -11.38 24.91 -4.57
N GLY A 238 -11.48 26.17 -5.07
CA GLY A 238 -10.52 26.69 -6.04
C GLY A 238 -10.77 26.28 -7.49
N GLY A 239 -12.02 26.38 -7.97
CA GLY A 239 -12.29 26.30 -9.40
C GLY A 239 -12.58 24.91 -9.98
N VAL A 240 -12.88 23.92 -9.16
CA VAL A 240 -13.30 22.59 -9.61
C VAL A 240 -14.81 22.42 -9.49
N ALA A 241 -15.40 21.58 -10.34
CA ALA A 241 -16.83 21.32 -10.33
C ALA A 241 -17.31 20.85 -8.94
N ALA A 242 -18.23 21.57 -8.33
CA ALA A 242 -18.85 21.18 -7.08
C ALA A 242 -19.67 19.88 -7.26
N ASN A 243 -19.67 19.02 -6.23
CA ASN A 243 -20.45 17.77 -6.19
C ASN A 243 -20.13 16.79 -7.33
N SER A 244 -18.88 16.54 -7.57
CA SER A 244 -18.41 15.53 -8.53
C SER A 244 -18.07 14.22 -7.83
N ASN A 245 -17.83 13.16 -8.61
CA ASN A 245 -17.18 11.95 -8.13
C ASN A 245 -15.78 11.83 -8.73
N SER A 246 -14.83 11.41 -7.90
CA SER A 246 -13.53 10.94 -8.35
C SER A 246 -13.59 9.43 -8.50
N GLU A 247 -13.02 8.91 -9.59
CA GLU A 247 -12.99 7.48 -9.85
C GLU A 247 -11.60 6.91 -9.51
N ALA A 248 -11.60 5.85 -8.75
CA ALA A 248 -10.39 5.11 -8.38
C ALA A 248 -10.70 3.61 -8.36
N SER A 249 -9.69 2.78 -8.47
CA SER A 249 -9.86 1.34 -8.27
C SER A 249 -8.65 0.72 -7.59
N ILE A 250 -8.90 -0.35 -6.86
CA ILE A 250 -7.87 -1.25 -6.39
C ILE A 250 -7.74 -2.35 -7.44
N GLY A 251 -6.59 -2.48 -8.05
CA GLY A 251 -6.34 -3.46 -9.09
C GLY A 251 -6.55 -4.89 -8.63
N ASP A 252 -6.91 -5.76 -9.54
CA ASP A 252 -6.89 -7.19 -9.31
C ASP A 252 -5.46 -7.66 -9.05
N ALA A 253 -5.33 -8.74 -8.28
CA ALA A 253 -4.03 -9.28 -7.95
C ALA A 253 -4.04 -10.80 -7.81
N THR A 254 -2.89 -11.41 -8.11
CA THR A 254 -2.68 -12.84 -7.90
C THR A 254 -1.40 -13.04 -7.10
N THR A 255 -1.50 -13.83 -6.04
CA THR A 255 -0.38 -14.21 -5.18
C THR A 255 -0.19 -15.71 -5.22
N LEU A 256 1.00 -16.17 -5.59
CA LEU A 256 1.48 -17.54 -5.40
C LEU A 256 2.42 -17.54 -4.20
N ALA A 257 2.13 -18.30 -3.18
CA ALA A 257 2.96 -18.43 -1.99
C ALA A 257 3.33 -19.89 -1.72
N PHE A 258 4.49 -20.11 -1.14
CA PHE A 258 4.94 -21.42 -0.72
C PHE A 258 5.67 -21.36 0.61
N GLN A 259 5.67 -22.47 1.32
CA GLN A 259 6.56 -22.76 2.43
C GLN A 259 6.89 -24.25 2.44
N THR A 260 8.06 -24.61 2.98
CA THR A 260 8.47 -26.01 3.17
C THR A 260 9.54 -26.15 4.24
N GLY A 261 9.52 -27.24 4.98
CA GLY A 261 10.61 -27.62 5.87
C GLY A 261 11.83 -28.07 5.06
N ILE A 262 12.98 -27.46 5.28
CA ILE A 262 14.25 -27.79 4.59
C ILE A 262 15.26 -28.47 5.49
N ALA A 263 15.09 -28.36 6.80
CA ALA A 263 15.85 -29.05 7.83
C ALA A 263 15.04 -29.09 9.13
N GLU A 264 15.53 -29.79 10.12
CA GLU A 264 14.94 -29.79 11.45
C GLU A 264 14.81 -28.35 11.98
N ASN A 265 13.61 -27.97 12.42
CA ASN A 265 13.29 -26.64 12.94
C ASN A 265 13.56 -25.48 11.95
N THR A 266 13.67 -25.76 10.65
CA THR A 266 13.99 -24.75 9.65
C THR A 266 13.00 -24.79 8.49
N LEU A 267 12.38 -23.65 8.20
CA LEU A 267 11.38 -23.43 7.15
C LEU A 267 11.95 -22.48 6.09
N LEU A 268 11.80 -22.83 4.82
CA LEU A 268 11.94 -21.92 3.70
C LEU A 268 10.54 -21.47 3.28
N PHE A 269 10.37 -20.17 3.00
CA PHE A 269 9.12 -19.63 2.50
C PHE A 269 9.34 -18.55 1.45
N GLY A 270 8.34 -18.30 0.64
CA GLY A 270 8.40 -17.23 -0.33
C GLY A 270 7.08 -17.00 -1.04
N SER A 271 7.02 -15.93 -1.81
CA SER A 271 5.85 -15.60 -2.63
C SER A 271 6.22 -14.79 -3.86
N VAL A 272 5.36 -14.88 -4.88
CA VAL A 272 5.33 -14.00 -6.03
C VAL A 272 3.93 -13.41 -6.10
N ARG A 273 3.83 -12.08 -6.16
CA ARG A 273 2.56 -11.37 -6.33
C ARG A 273 2.64 -10.49 -7.57
N ARG A 274 1.59 -10.52 -8.36
CA ARG A 274 1.34 -9.58 -9.44
C ARG A 274 0.06 -8.82 -9.15
N SER A 275 0.10 -7.49 -9.27
CA SER A 275 -1.06 -6.62 -9.15
C SER A 275 -1.19 -5.71 -10.37
N ASN A 276 -2.41 -5.54 -10.87
CA ASN A 276 -2.72 -4.77 -12.07
C ASN A 276 -3.05 -3.32 -11.65
N TRP A 277 -2.06 -2.44 -11.77
CA TRP A 277 -2.22 -1.02 -11.49
C TRP A 277 -2.22 -0.15 -12.74
N ALA A 278 -1.60 -0.58 -13.83
CA ALA A 278 -1.52 0.18 -15.08
C ALA A 278 -2.92 0.52 -15.64
N ASN A 279 -3.91 -0.36 -15.46
CA ASN A 279 -5.28 -0.15 -15.88
C ASN A 279 -6.19 0.44 -14.77
N ASN A 280 -5.62 0.85 -13.62
CA ASN A 280 -6.36 1.27 -12.43
C ASN A 280 -5.86 2.64 -11.95
N GLN A 281 -5.95 3.62 -12.85
CA GLN A 281 -5.55 5.00 -12.61
C GLN A 281 -6.62 5.77 -11.84
N ILE A 282 -6.21 6.85 -11.17
CA ILE A 282 -7.13 7.75 -10.45
C ILE A 282 -7.53 8.88 -11.38
N THR A 283 -8.84 9.12 -11.50
CA THR A 283 -9.42 10.21 -12.28
C THR A 283 -10.21 11.13 -11.36
N ILE A 284 -9.92 12.42 -11.45
CA ILE A 284 -10.65 13.49 -10.75
C ILE A 284 -11.40 14.34 -11.77
N GLN A 285 -12.42 15.08 -11.30
CA GLN A 285 -13.10 16.06 -12.13
C GLN A 285 -12.45 17.43 -11.97
N THR A 286 -12.18 18.08 -13.09
CA THR A 286 -11.70 19.47 -13.18
C THR A 286 -12.68 20.31 -13.96
N LEU A 287 -12.50 21.64 -14.03
CA LEU A 287 -13.32 22.52 -14.89
C LEU A 287 -13.21 22.14 -16.38
N GLY A 288 -12.08 21.62 -16.81
CA GLY A 288 -11.85 21.12 -18.17
C GLY A 288 -12.41 19.71 -18.43
N GLY A 289 -13.03 19.06 -17.43
CA GLY A 289 -13.51 17.69 -17.50
C GLY A 289 -12.70 16.70 -16.66
N PRO A 290 -12.85 15.39 -16.90
CA PRO A 290 -12.12 14.36 -16.16
C PRO A 290 -10.62 14.40 -16.50
N ALA A 291 -9.78 14.34 -15.47
CA ALA A 291 -8.32 14.30 -15.58
C ALA A 291 -7.74 13.11 -14.82
N THR A 292 -6.93 12.31 -15.48
CA THR A 292 -6.15 11.25 -14.83
C THR A 292 -4.93 11.88 -14.18
N ILE A 293 -4.73 11.59 -12.88
CA ILE A 293 -3.70 12.22 -12.04
C ILE A 293 -2.59 11.26 -11.61
N THR A 294 -2.65 10.02 -12.06
CA THR A 294 -1.66 8.99 -11.75
C THR A 294 -1.15 8.34 -13.02
N ASP A 295 0.04 7.76 -12.92
CA ASP A 295 0.65 6.93 -13.97
C ASP A 295 1.24 5.69 -13.27
N PHE A 296 0.34 4.87 -12.69
CA PHE A 296 0.74 3.65 -12.01
C PHE A 296 1.09 2.56 -13.00
N VAL A 297 2.13 1.79 -12.69
CA VAL A 297 2.50 0.59 -13.42
C VAL A 297 2.11 -0.69 -12.66
N ASP A 298 2.05 -1.81 -13.34
CA ASP A 298 1.78 -3.11 -12.74
C ASP A 298 2.85 -3.50 -11.71
N GLY A 299 2.41 -3.96 -10.55
CA GLY A 299 3.31 -4.43 -9.51
C GLY A 299 3.73 -5.89 -9.70
N LYS A 300 5.02 -6.17 -9.52
CA LYS A 300 5.57 -7.52 -9.41
C LYS A 300 6.43 -7.60 -8.17
N ASN A 301 6.00 -8.38 -7.22
CA ASN A 301 6.61 -8.48 -5.91
C ASN A 301 7.11 -9.89 -5.66
N TYR A 302 8.31 -10.01 -5.10
CA TYR A 302 8.97 -11.28 -4.80
C TYR A 302 9.40 -11.28 -3.33
N THR A 303 9.10 -12.34 -2.62
CA THR A 303 9.57 -12.56 -1.25
C THR A 303 10.29 -13.90 -1.17
N LEU A 304 11.40 -13.95 -0.48
CA LEU A 304 12.08 -15.19 -0.10
C LEU A 304 12.60 -15.04 1.33
N GLY A 305 12.38 -16.05 2.15
CA GLY A 305 12.82 -16.01 3.54
C GLY A 305 13.04 -17.37 4.15
N ILE A 306 13.72 -17.35 5.28
CA ILE A 306 13.99 -18.51 6.10
C ILE A 306 13.54 -18.24 7.53
N GLY A 307 12.88 -19.22 8.14
CA GLY A 307 12.50 -19.21 9.55
C GLY A 307 13.14 -20.36 10.31
N ARG A 308 13.51 -20.13 11.56
CA ARG A 308 14.09 -21.14 12.42
C ARG A 308 13.53 -21.09 13.84
N LYS A 309 13.19 -22.24 14.37
CA LYS A 309 12.90 -22.44 15.78
C LYS A 309 14.21 -22.67 16.52
N PHE A 310 14.58 -21.78 17.44
CA PHE A 310 15.80 -21.86 18.22
C PHE A 310 15.59 -22.61 19.54
N SER A 311 14.38 -22.50 20.10
CA SER A 311 13.94 -23.24 21.29
C SER A 311 12.42 -23.40 21.24
N ASP A 312 11.83 -24.07 22.25
CA ASP A 312 10.36 -24.22 22.33
C ASP A 312 9.64 -22.87 22.47
N LYS A 313 10.34 -21.85 22.95
CA LYS A 313 9.76 -20.51 23.15
C LYS A 313 10.21 -19.47 22.13
N LEU A 314 11.31 -19.69 21.42
CA LEU A 314 11.88 -18.66 20.56
C LEU A 314 12.05 -19.17 19.14
N SER A 315 11.49 -18.41 18.19
CA SER A 315 11.73 -18.56 16.76
C SER A 315 12.13 -17.22 16.15
N GLY A 316 12.86 -17.28 15.03
CA GLY A 316 13.23 -16.09 14.29
C GLY A 316 13.12 -16.31 12.79
N SER A 317 13.09 -15.23 12.03
CA SER A 317 13.08 -15.26 10.57
C SER A 317 13.92 -14.13 9.98
N LEU A 318 14.43 -14.38 8.79
CA LEU A 318 15.05 -13.41 7.90
C LEU A 318 14.38 -13.54 6.55
N SER A 319 13.96 -12.41 5.96
CA SER A 319 13.43 -12.41 4.62
C SER A 319 13.93 -11.22 3.80
N TYR A 320 13.95 -11.44 2.50
CA TYR A 320 14.23 -10.44 1.49
C TYR A 320 13.01 -10.28 0.60
N TYR A 321 12.64 -9.03 0.35
CA TYR A 321 11.57 -8.64 -0.55
C TYR A 321 12.14 -7.75 -1.65
N TYR A 322 11.65 -7.96 -2.87
CA TYR A 322 11.93 -7.13 -4.02
C TYR A 322 10.62 -6.81 -4.75
N SER A 323 10.49 -5.59 -5.22
CA SER A 323 9.39 -5.15 -6.07
C SER A 323 9.93 -4.26 -7.17
N ASP A 324 9.44 -4.47 -8.39
CA ASP A 324 9.66 -3.52 -9.48
C ASP A 324 8.96 -2.19 -9.12
N GLY A 325 9.57 -1.08 -9.45
CA GLY A 325 9.04 0.28 -9.26
C GLY A 325 9.03 1.06 -10.57
N ASP A 326 8.40 2.22 -10.55
CA ASP A 326 8.14 3.01 -11.75
C ASP A 326 9.41 3.74 -12.26
N GLY A 327 10.31 4.14 -11.35
CA GLY A 327 11.54 4.85 -11.72
C GLY A 327 11.28 6.22 -12.37
N ASP A 328 11.71 6.38 -13.63
CA ASP A 328 11.45 7.59 -14.39
C ASP A 328 10.01 7.60 -14.94
N GLY A 329 9.32 8.73 -14.74
CA GLY A 329 7.90 8.88 -15.04
C GLY A 329 6.97 8.45 -13.91
N ALA A 330 7.50 8.15 -12.74
CA ALA A 330 6.70 7.75 -11.57
C ALA A 330 5.58 8.75 -11.25
N SER A 331 4.46 8.24 -10.76
CA SER A 331 3.37 9.08 -10.27
C SER A 331 3.83 9.90 -9.05
N GLU A 332 3.40 11.14 -8.93
CA GLU A 332 3.61 11.97 -7.73
C GLU A 332 3.03 11.31 -6.46
N LEU A 333 2.05 10.43 -6.60
CA LEU A 333 1.42 9.72 -5.48
C LEU A 333 2.15 8.43 -5.09
N SER A 334 3.08 7.96 -5.94
CA SER A 334 3.89 6.75 -5.76
C SER A 334 5.32 6.99 -6.29
N PRO A 335 6.08 7.96 -5.71
CA PRO A 335 7.28 8.50 -6.33
C PRO A 335 8.53 7.69 -5.96
N TYR A 336 8.64 6.45 -6.40
CA TYR A 336 9.80 5.60 -6.13
C TYR A 336 10.04 4.55 -7.22
N GLY A 337 11.30 4.17 -7.36
CA GLY A 337 11.73 3.07 -8.19
C GLY A 337 11.65 1.71 -7.48
N ASP A 338 12.47 0.78 -7.89
CA ASP A 338 12.54 -0.58 -7.32
C ASP A 338 12.66 -0.55 -5.80
N THR A 339 12.02 -1.49 -5.15
CA THR A 339 12.09 -1.61 -3.69
C THR A 339 12.82 -2.88 -3.29
N LYS A 340 13.79 -2.75 -2.40
CA LYS A 340 14.52 -3.85 -1.78
C LYS A 340 14.34 -3.75 -0.28
N THR A 341 13.83 -4.81 0.36
CA THR A 341 13.59 -4.82 1.81
C THR A 341 14.24 -6.03 2.45
N VAL A 342 14.95 -5.78 3.53
CA VAL A 342 15.39 -6.84 4.45
C VAL A 342 14.54 -6.78 5.71
N SER A 343 14.01 -7.93 6.12
CA SER A 343 13.16 -8.01 7.31
C SER A 343 13.67 -9.07 8.28
N LEU A 344 13.64 -8.72 9.55
CA LEU A 344 13.91 -9.59 10.68
C LEU A 344 12.62 -9.80 11.48
N GLY A 345 12.32 -11.05 11.80
CA GLY A 345 11.20 -11.43 12.65
C GLY A 345 11.68 -12.21 13.87
N ALA A 346 11.01 -12.02 14.99
CA ALA A 346 11.18 -12.84 16.18
C ALA A 346 9.81 -13.17 16.77
N LYS A 347 9.59 -14.40 17.21
CA LYS A 347 8.40 -14.83 17.91
C LYS A 347 8.79 -15.45 19.25
N TYR A 348 8.15 -15.01 20.31
CA TYR A 348 8.31 -15.54 21.65
C TYR A 348 6.98 -16.10 22.15
N SER A 349 6.96 -17.39 22.50
CA SER A 349 5.82 -18.07 23.13
C SER A 349 5.83 -17.79 24.62
N ILE A 350 4.88 -16.98 25.08
CA ILE A 350 4.69 -16.65 26.50
C ILE A 350 4.24 -17.91 27.25
N ASN A 351 3.27 -18.62 26.65
CA ASN A 351 2.75 -19.91 27.09
C ASN A 351 2.25 -20.70 25.87
N ASP A 352 1.64 -21.86 26.08
CA ASP A 352 1.20 -22.76 25.01
C ASP A 352 0.14 -22.13 24.08
N ASN A 353 -0.59 -21.15 24.59
CA ASN A 353 -1.71 -20.51 23.88
C ASN A 353 -1.39 -19.08 23.39
N THR A 354 -0.30 -18.47 23.84
CA THR A 354 -0.05 -17.04 23.58
C THR A 354 1.36 -16.80 23.10
N ASP A 355 1.45 -16.17 21.92
CA ASP A 355 2.70 -15.73 21.31
C ASP A 355 2.74 -14.20 21.18
N VAL A 356 3.92 -13.62 21.31
CA VAL A 356 4.24 -12.26 20.87
C VAL A 356 5.25 -12.33 19.74
N SER A 357 4.97 -11.64 18.65
CA SER A 357 5.86 -11.53 17.51
C SER A 357 6.33 -10.10 17.34
N PHE A 358 7.58 -9.93 16.96
CA PHE A 358 8.23 -8.66 16.64
C PHE A 358 8.74 -8.70 15.21
N GLY A 359 8.63 -7.60 14.51
CA GLY A 359 9.17 -7.43 13.16
C GLY A 359 9.89 -6.09 13.03
N LEU A 360 11.04 -6.12 12.36
CA LEU A 360 11.79 -4.95 11.94
C LEU A 360 12.13 -5.10 10.48
N SER A 361 11.95 -4.05 9.69
CA SER A 361 12.35 -4.05 8.29
C SER A 361 12.98 -2.72 7.90
N GLU A 362 13.96 -2.82 7.00
CA GLU A 362 14.59 -1.69 6.33
C GLU A 362 14.45 -1.89 4.82
N SER A 363 13.93 -0.86 4.16
CA SER A 363 13.68 -0.85 2.72
C SER A 363 14.50 0.26 2.09
N GLU A 364 15.21 -0.07 1.03
CA GLU A 364 15.77 0.87 0.07
C GLU A 364 14.78 1.04 -1.07
N ARG A 365 14.50 2.29 -1.43
CA ARG A 365 13.68 2.66 -2.59
C ARG A 365 14.60 3.19 -3.68
N GLY A 366 14.47 2.65 -4.87
CA GLY A 366 15.21 3.12 -6.05
C GLY A 366 14.90 4.58 -6.36
N ASP A 367 15.83 5.24 -6.99
CA ASP A 367 15.66 6.61 -7.46
C ASP A 367 14.48 6.72 -8.42
N ALA A 368 13.80 7.86 -8.38
CA ALA A 368 12.66 8.15 -9.24
C ALA A 368 12.65 9.62 -9.66
N THR A 369 12.07 9.85 -10.84
CA THR A 369 11.71 11.18 -11.32
C THR A 369 10.23 11.16 -11.66
N THR A 370 9.44 12.03 -11.02
CA THR A 370 8.00 12.06 -11.26
C THR A 370 7.65 12.64 -12.63
N GLY A 371 6.50 12.20 -13.18
CA GLY A 371 6.12 12.52 -14.55
C GLY A 371 5.70 13.98 -14.76
N ASN A 372 4.83 14.52 -13.89
CA ASN A 372 4.23 15.84 -14.13
C ASN A 372 5.09 17.01 -13.64
N PHE A 373 5.69 16.88 -12.46
CA PHE A 373 6.47 17.96 -11.83
C PHE A 373 7.97 17.68 -11.83
N ALA A 374 8.40 16.57 -12.42
CA ALA A 374 9.79 16.14 -12.52
C ALA A 374 10.55 16.19 -11.17
N ALA A 375 9.85 15.90 -10.06
CA ALA A 375 10.47 15.80 -8.76
C ALA A 375 11.45 14.62 -8.75
N LYS A 376 12.69 14.88 -8.38
CA LYS A 376 13.72 13.84 -8.26
C LYS A 376 13.83 13.39 -6.81
N LEU A 377 13.64 12.10 -6.60
CA LEU A 377 13.78 11.44 -5.31
C LEU A 377 14.97 10.47 -5.38
N THR A 378 15.93 10.64 -4.51
CA THR A 378 17.16 9.82 -4.47
C THR A 378 17.47 9.43 -3.03
N GLY A 379 18.04 8.23 -2.84
CA GLY A 379 18.40 7.72 -1.53
C GLY A 379 17.21 7.54 -0.58
N SER A 380 16.05 7.27 -1.13
CA SER A 380 14.81 7.07 -0.36
C SER A 380 14.81 5.75 0.41
N SER A 381 14.37 5.76 1.66
CA SER A 381 14.31 4.57 2.51
C SER A 381 13.03 4.50 3.34
N VAL A 382 12.73 3.33 3.89
CA VAL A 382 11.60 3.13 4.80
C VAL A 382 12.00 2.17 5.90
N THR A 383 11.97 2.63 7.14
CA THR A 383 12.13 1.77 8.32
C THR A 383 10.75 1.42 8.88
N SER A 384 10.52 0.15 9.20
CA SER A 384 9.25 -0.29 9.78
C SER A 384 9.47 -1.19 10.99
N PHE A 385 8.60 -1.05 11.98
CA PHE A 385 8.58 -1.87 13.18
C PHE A 385 7.15 -2.32 13.48
N GLY A 386 6.99 -3.56 13.95
CA GLY A 386 5.68 -4.09 14.32
C GLY A 386 5.73 -5.07 15.47
N VAL A 387 4.62 -5.14 16.20
CA VAL A 387 4.36 -6.12 17.25
C VAL A 387 3.01 -6.76 17.00
N LYS A 388 2.93 -8.09 17.17
CA LYS A 388 1.68 -8.85 17.04
C LYS A 388 1.53 -9.79 18.24
N LEU A 389 0.36 -9.78 18.83
CA LEU A 389 -0.09 -10.75 19.84
C LEU A 389 -0.99 -11.77 19.13
N THR A 390 -0.72 -13.05 19.36
CA THR A 390 -1.53 -14.18 18.90
C THR A 390 -2.02 -14.96 20.11
N HIS A 391 -3.32 -15.22 20.19
CA HIS A 391 -3.91 -16.08 21.21
C HIS A 391 -4.73 -17.21 20.58
N ARG A 392 -4.55 -18.45 21.09
CA ARG A 392 -5.27 -19.66 20.70
C ARG A 392 -6.15 -20.14 21.84
N TYR A 393 -7.36 -20.54 21.51
CA TYR A 393 -8.33 -21.07 22.47
C TYR A 393 -8.43 -22.58 22.39
#